data_5ae54f7321b24aa120bfe60db4120534
#
_entry.id   5ae54f7321b24aa120bfe60db4120534
#
_cell.length_a   1.000
_cell.length_b   1.000
_cell.length_c   1.000
_cell.angle_alpha   90.00
_cell.angle_beta   90.00
_cell.angle_gamma   90.00
#
_symmetry.space_group_name_H-M   'P 1'
#
loop_
_entity.id
_entity.type
_entity.pdbx_description
1 polymer ?
#
loop_
_entity_poly.entity_id
_entity_poly.type
_entity_poly.pdbx_seq_one_letter_code
_entity_poly.pdbx_strand_id
1 'polypeptide(L)'
;KNNVDRTNDSVVYVGDKNTDNTDRTSDTQGENQSYSVDVSQLGGMYAEKIHLVDNGQGLGVRNAGHIGASAGSVKIDSQGKIVNEGFIGGSENAQLNAKKNIENRGTVYAKAQTQLNAQNIDNKQGVIAGKQVQLNANNVDNRKQSDKGSLIVATEKVIIKAKHVDNHGTKASDKTEQGIRGVQVAITAENLSNQQGGIYADEHANLDVAKTIDNQAGEIEASKSIELKAKALANEGNIKTKGNLMVRLQDSLTLNNAFQVGGNL
;
A
#
# COMPACT_ATOMS: atom_id res chain seq x y z
N LYS A 1 30.65 -7.27 -0.97
CA LYS A 1 30.58 -7.50 0.50
C LYS A 1 29.76 -6.38 1.09
N ASN A 2 28.60 -6.72 1.65
CA ASN A 2 27.74 -5.76 2.31
C ASN A 2 28.41 -5.30 3.61
N ASN A 3 28.70 -4.01 3.70
CA ASN A 3 29.15 -3.41 4.96
C ASN A 3 27.96 -3.36 5.92
N VAL A 4 28.07 -4.09 7.01
CA VAL A 4 27.15 -4.02 8.16
C VAL A 4 27.79 -3.15 9.21
N ASP A 5 27.23 -1.97 9.43
CA ASP A 5 27.60 -1.13 10.56
C ASP A 5 26.64 -1.42 11.72
N ARG A 6 27.18 -1.84 12.85
CA ARG A 6 26.43 -2.11 14.08
C ARG A 6 26.75 -1.04 15.09
N THR A 7 25.95 0.02 15.09
CA THR A 7 26.03 1.07 16.11
C THR A 7 24.71 1.14 16.88
N ASN A 8 24.78 1.09 18.21
CA ASN A 8 23.64 1.29 19.12
C ASN A 8 22.40 0.41 18.83
N ASP A 9 22.57 -0.90 18.82
CA ASP A 9 21.49 -1.89 18.62
C ASP A 9 20.72 -1.73 17.28
N SER A 10 21.25 -0.98 16.35
CA SER A 10 20.70 -0.78 15.00
C SER A 10 21.59 -1.48 13.98
N VAL A 11 20.96 -2.14 13.02
CA VAL A 11 21.67 -2.69 11.86
C VAL A 11 21.43 -1.77 10.69
N VAL A 12 22.49 -1.21 10.13
CA VAL A 12 22.42 -0.39 8.91
C VAL A 12 23.07 -1.16 7.77
N TYR A 13 22.32 -1.41 6.72
CA TYR A 13 22.83 -2.00 5.49
C TYR A 13 22.89 -0.92 4.43
N VAL A 14 24.07 -0.72 3.85
CA VAL A 14 24.29 0.22 2.75
C VAL A 14 24.53 -0.60 1.49
N GLY A 15 23.70 -0.42 0.48
CA GLY A 15 23.91 -1.02 -0.82
C GLY A 15 25.24 -0.54 -1.44
N ASP A 16 25.99 -1.45 -2.03
CA ASP A 16 27.33 -1.20 -2.56
C ASP A 16 27.29 -0.10 -3.63
N LYS A 17 28.07 0.97 -3.43
CA LYS A 17 28.48 1.82 -4.54
C LYS A 17 29.48 0.99 -5.34
N ASN A 18 29.13 0.64 -6.55
CA ASN A 18 30.07 0.09 -7.49
C ASN A 18 31.16 1.15 -7.78
N THR A 19 32.15 1.24 -6.91
CA THR A 19 33.38 1.96 -7.18
C THR A 19 34.43 0.93 -7.59
N ASP A 20 34.80 1.02 -8.80
CA ASP A 20 35.89 0.36 -9.52
C ASP A 20 35.46 -0.72 -10.50
N ASN A 21 35.27 -0.25 -11.69
CA ASN A 21 35.37 -1.06 -12.88
C ASN A 21 36.52 -0.56 -13.75
N THR A 22 37.76 -0.78 -13.31
CA THR A 22 38.92 -0.81 -14.18
C THR A 22 39.30 -2.26 -14.39
N ASP A 23 38.56 -2.97 -15.16
CA ASP A 23 38.93 -4.05 -16.07
C ASP A 23 37.71 -4.80 -16.57
N ARG A 24 37.18 -4.38 -17.69
CA ARG A 24 36.31 -5.23 -18.50
C ARG A 24 36.61 -5.03 -19.97
N THR A 25 37.34 -5.97 -20.50
CA THR A 25 37.26 -6.28 -21.91
C THR A 25 35.83 -6.63 -22.28
N SER A 26 35.38 -5.99 -23.34
CA SER A 26 34.13 -6.17 -24.05
C SER A 26 33.51 -7.56 -23.99
N ASP A 27 32.30 -7.66 -23.42
CA ASP A 27 31.34 -8.64 -23.91
C ASP A 27 29.94 -8.01 -23.85
N THR A 28 29.38 -7.80 -25.00
CA THR A 28 28.03 -7.37 -25.28
C THR A 28 27.05 -8.48 -24.90
N GLN A 29 26.54 -8.47 -23.69
CA GLN A 29 25.28 -9.15 -23.35
C GLN A 29 24.60 -8.39 -22.18
N GLY A 30 23.30 -8.20 -22.31
CA GLY A 30 22.42 -7.37 -21.50
C GLY A 30 22.79 -7.23 -20.04
N GLU A 31 22.78 -5.99 -19.56
CA GLU A 31 22.99 -5.65 -18.17
C GLU A 31 21.98 -6.41 -17.30
N ASN A 32 22.44 -7.49 -16.66
CA ASN A 32 21.72 -8.16 -15.59
C ASN A 32 21.71 -7.21 -14.38
N GLN A 33 20.75 -6.29 -14.35
CA GLN A 33 20.56 -5.45 -13.19
C GLN A 33 20.18 -6.34 -12.00
N SER A 34 21.00 -6.37 -10.98
CA SER A 34 20.75 -7.08 -9.73
C SER A 34 20.18 -6.16 -8.67
N TYR A 35 19.52 -6.73 -7.67
CA TYR A 35 19.11 -5.99 -6.49
C TYR A 35 20.33 -5.63 -5.65
N SER A 36 20.34 -4.42 -5.09
CA SER A 36 21.39 -3.96 -4.18
C SER A 36 21.33 -4.73 -2.86
N VAL A 37 20.12 -5.04 -2.41
CA VAL A 37 19.86 -5.91 -1.26
C VAL A 37 18.84 -6.96 -1.67
N ASP A 38 19.18 -8.21 -1.41
CA ASP A 38 18.34 -9.36 -1.73
C ASP A 38 18.30 -10.33 -0.55
N VAL A 39 17.14 -10.38 0.13
CA VAL A 39 16.90 -11.32 1.23
C VAL A 39 16.17 -12.53 0.67
N SER A 40 16.83 -13.68 0.67
CA SER A 40 16.26 -14.93 0.14
C SER A 40 15.08 -15.43 0.99
N GLN A 41 14.29 -16.33 0.42
CA GLN A 41 13.09 -16.89 1.07
C GLN A 41 13.37 -17.54 2.45
N LEU A 42 14.55 -18.12 2.65
CA LEU A 42 14.98 -18.68 3.94
C LEU A 42 15.84 -17.70 4.74
N GLY A 43 16.08 -16.50 4.21
CA GLY A 43 16.90 -15.49 4.85
C GLY A 43 16.08 -14.57 5.76
N GLY A 44 16.80 -13.84 6.58
CA GLY A 44 16.19 -12.84 7.44
C GLY A 44 17.16 -11.78 7.92
N MET A 45 16.61 -10.63 8.24
CA MET A 45 17.25 -9.56 8.99
C MET A 45 16.48 -9.35 10.27
N TYR A 46 17.16 -9.50 11.39
CA TYR A 46 16.55 -9.35 12.71
C TYR A 46 17.42 -8.44 13.56
N ALA A 47 16.81 -7.39 14.09
CA ALA A 47 17.47 -6.47 15.02
C ALA A 47 16.41 -5.79 15.88
N GLU A 48 16.81 -5.04 16.88
CA GLU A 48 15.88 -4.19 17.63
C GLU A 48 15.31 -3.10 16.73
N LYS A 49 16.18 -2.48 15.93
CA LYS A 49 15.82 -1.48 14.89
C LYS A 49 16.55 -1.80 13.60
N ILE A 50 15.92 -1.57 12.47
CA ILE A 50 16.51 -1.76 11.15
C ILE A 50 16.35 -0.48 10.36
N HIS A 51 17.47 0.05 9.86
CA HIS A 51 17.47 1.06 8.83
C HIS A 51 18.30 0.58 7.64
N LEU A 52 17.64 0.27 6.54
CA LEU A 52 18.27 -0.20 5.33
C LEU A 52 18.25 0.94 4.32
N VAL A 53 19.45 1.28 3.79
CA VAL A 53 19.62 2.32 2.79
C VAL A 53 20.24 1.73 1.54
N ASP A 54 19.53 1.80 0.43
CA ASP A 54 20.00 1.45 -0.89
C ASP A 54 20.26 2.73 -1.70
N ASN A 55 21.52 3.04 -1.89
CA ASN A 55 22.01 4.15 -2.72
C ASN A 55 22.52 3.68 -4.09
N GLY A 56 22.37 2.39 -4.41
CA GLY A 56 22.94 1.78 -5.60
C GLY A 56 22.25 2.16 -6.90
N GLN A 57 22.89 1.84 -8.00
CA GLN A 57 22.35 1.96 -9.37
C GLN A 57 21.54 0.73 -9.79
N GLY A 58 21.40 -0.26 -8.89
CA GLY A 58 20.67 -1.50 -9.13
C GLY A 58 19.15 -1.37 -9.14
N LEU A 59 18.47 -2.52 -9.17
CA LEU A 59 16.99 -2.59 -9.16
C LEU A 59 16.37 -2.08 -7.86
N GLY A 60 17.12 -2.09 -6.76
CA GLY A 60 16.66 -1.71 -5.44
C GLY A 60 16.74 -2.84 -4.42
N VAL A 61 15.73 -2.98 -3.59
CA VAL A 61 15.66 -3.94 -2.48
C VAL A 61 14.63 -5.00 -2.78
N ARG A 62 14.99 -6.28 -2.62
CA ARG A 62 14.06 -7.40 -2.65
C ARG A 62 14.09 -8.16 -1.32
N ASN A 63 12.94 -8.49 -0.81
CA ASN A 63 12.77 -9.34 0.35
C ASN A 63 11.82 -10.49 0.02
N ALA A 64 12.32 -11.69 -0.06
CA ALA A 64 11.52 -12.92 -0.12
C ALA A 64 11.45 -13.65 1.23
N GLY A 65 12.22 -13.19 2.21
CA GLY A 65 12.31 -13.74 3.55
C GLY A 65 11.63 -12.85 4.60
N HIS A 66 12.37 -12.55 5.67
CA HIS A 66 11.85 -11.81 6.81
C HIS A 66 12.78 -10.66 7.20
N ILE A 67 12.25 -9.45 7.20
CA ILE A 67 12.92 -8.27 7.75
C ILE A 67 12.09 -7.80 8.94
N GLY A 68 12.60 -7.97 10.15
CA GLY A 68 11.84 -7.70 11.37
C GLY A 68 12.61 -6.94 12.43
N ALA A 69 12.03 -5.81 12.90
CA ALA A 69 12.52 -5.08 14.07
C ALA A 69 11.73 -5.50 15.31
N SER A 70 12.41 -6.04 16.30
CA SER A 70 11.78 -6.65 17.49
C SER A 70 11.37 -5.63 18.55
N ALA A 71 12.07 -4.51 18.65
CA ALA A 71 11.86 -3.49 19.69
C ALA A 71 11.77 -2.07 19.15
N GLY A 72 11.48 -1.89 17.85
CA GLY A 72 11.42 -0.59 17.25
C GLY A 72 10.93 -0.63 15.80
N SER A 73 11.51 0.20 14.96
CA SER A 73 11.04 0.45 13.61
C SER A 73 11.92 -0.19 12.54
N VAL A 74 11.29 -0.59 11.45
CA VAL A 74 11.97 -0.85 10.17
C VAL A 74 11.82 0.37 9.29
N LYS A 75 12.92 0.87 8.76
CA LYS A 75 12.94 1.88 7.71
C LYS A 75 13.77 1.39 6.53
N ILE A 76 13.21 1.45 5.34
CA ILE A 76 13.89 1.08 4.10
C ILE A 76 13.82 2.27 3.15
N ASP A 77 14.97 2.77 2.74
CA ASP A 77 15.12 3.83 1.74
C ASP A 77 15.82 3.27 0.50
N SER A 78 15.16 3.27 -0.65
CA SER A 78 15.73 2.76 -1.90
C SER A 78 15.69 3.81 -3.00
N GLN A 79 16.81 3.96 -3.73
CA GLN A 79 16.87 4.74 -4.95
C GLN A 79 16.16 4.04 -6.13
N GLY A 80 15.96 2.73 -6.03
CA GLY A 80 15.22 1.92 -6.97
C GLY A 80 13.80 1.60 -6.48
N LYS A 81 13.42 0.33 -6.63
CA LYS A 81 12.17 -0.22 -6.12
C LYS A 81 12.38 -1.03 -4.85
N ILE A 82 11.30 -1.26 -4.13
CA ILE A 82 11.24 -2.22 -3.03
C ILE A 82 10.26 -3.30 -3.43
N VAL A 83 10.71 -4.56 -3.46
CA VAL A 83 9.89 -5.73 -3.74
C VAL A 83 9.82 -6.59 -2.49
N ASN A 84 8.62 -6.82 -1.98
CA ASN A 84 8.38 -7.67 -0.83
C ASN A 84 7.52 -8.87 -1.22
N GLU A 85 8.08 -10.05 -1.17
CA GLU A 85 7.40 -11.33 -1.36
C GLU A 85 7.26 -12.09 -0.02
N GLY A 86 7.96 -11.62 1.01
CA GLY A 86 7.96 -12.20 2.35
C GLY A 86 7.30 -11.28 3.38
N PHE A 87 8.00 -11.02 4.47
CA PHE A 87 7.52 -10.19 5.57
C PHE A 87 8.48 -9.05 5.85
N ILE A 88 7.96 -7.84 5.95
CA ILE A 88 8.66 -6.66 6.46
C ILE A 88 7.84 -6.09 7.60
N GLY A 89 8.41 -5.99 8.78
CA GLY A 89 7.65 -5.45 9.90
C GLY A 89 8.46 -4.93 11.07
N GLY A 90 7.81 -4.09 11.86
CA GLY A 90 8.34 -3.50 13.06
C GLY A 90 7.37 -3.57 14.24
N SER A 91 7.91 -3.67 15.46
CA SER A 91 7.10 -3.59 16.67
C SER A 91 6.56 -2.19 16.94
N GLU A 92 7.11 -1.16 16.30
CA GLU A 92 6.61 0.21 16.35
C GLU A 92 6.14 0.63 14.94
N ASN A 93 7.06 1.05 14.09
CA ASN A 93 6.75 1.57 12.76
C ASN A 93 7.43 0.76 11.65
N ALA A 94 6.83 0.75 10.48
CA ALA A 94 7.46 0.33 9.23
C ALA A 94 7.31 1.47 8.21
N GLN A 95 8.43 1.99 7.72
CA GLN A 95 8.46 3.04 6.71
C GLN A 95 9.27 2.56 5.50
N LEU A 96 8.62 2.46 4.37
CA LEU A 96 9.23 2.09 3.11
C LEU A 96 9.18 3.29 2.16
N ASN A 97 10.35 3.72 1.70
CA ASN A 97 10.51 4.82 0.77
C ASN A 97 11.25 4.33 -0.47
N ALA A 98 10.59 4.30 -1.61
CA ALA A 98 11.19 3.97 -2.89
C ALA A 98 11.10 5.16 -3.84
N LYS A 99 12.19 5.48 -4.54
CA LYS A 99 12.11 6.47 -5.60
C LYS A 99 11.32 6.00 -6.80
N LYS A 100 11.24 4.68 -7.02
CA LYS A 100 10.43 4.07 -8.07
C LYS A 100 9.18 3.44 -7.46
N ASN A 101 9.07 2.13 -7.49
CA ASN A 101 7.86 1.42 -7.09
C ASN A 101 8.07 0.61 -5.81
N ILE A 102 7.00 0.42 -5.07
CA ILE A 102 6.89 -0.61 -4.04
C ILE A 102 5.94 -1.68 -4.58
N GLU A 103 6.44 -2.91 -4.67
CA GLU A 103 5.67 -4.08 -5.07
C GLU A 103 5.54 -5.02 -3.87
N ASN A 104 4.34 -5.20 -3.36
CA ASN A 104 4.08 -6.06 -2.20
C ASN A 104 3.22 -7.26 -2.60
N ARG A 105 3.78 -8.45 -2.50
CA ARG A 105 3.10 -9.74 -2.66
C ARG A 105 3.04 -10.53 -1.35
N GLY A 106 3.80 -10.06 -0.37
CA GLY A 106 3.83 -10.58 0.99
C GLY A 106 3.09 -9.67 1.96
N THR A 107 3.67 -9.47 3.13
CA THR A 107 3.09 -8.66 4.19
C THR A 107 4.05 -7.56 4.62
N VAL A 108 3.53 -6.34 4.71
CA VAL A 108 4.17 -5.21 5.40
C VAL A 108 3.29 -4.86 6.59
N TYR A 109 3.85 -4.95 7.79
CA TYR A 109 3.10 -4.75 9.02
C TYR A 109 3.92 -3.98 10.05
N ALA A 110 3.26 -3.09 10.77
CA ALA A 110 3.81 -2.49 11.98
C ALA A 110 2.71 -2.36 13.05
N LYS A 111 3.12 -2.52 14.31
CA LYS A 111 2.17 -2.42 15.42
C LYS A 111 1.56 -1.02 15.54
N ALA A 112 2.36 0.04 15.31
CA ALA A 112 1.87 1.42 15.36
C ALA A 112 1.54 1.94 13.95
N GLN A 113 2.53 2.31 13.14
CA GLN A 113 2.29 2.92 11.84
C GLN A 113 3.05 2.20 10.74
N THR A 114 2.35 1.91 9.65
CA THR A 114 2.93 1.47 8.39
C THR A 114 2.77 2.60 7.37
N GLN A 115 3.88 3.08 6.83
CA GLN A 115 3.90 4.15 5.84
C GLN A 115 4.70 3.74 4.61
N LEU A 116 4.08 3.84 3.44
CA LEU A 116 4.71 3.57 2.16
C LEU A 116 4.67 4.82 1.28
N ASN A 117 5.83 5.20 0.75
CA ASN A 117 5.99 6.31 -0.17
C ASN A 117 6.73 5.85 -1.43
N ALA A 118 6.12 6.02 -2.59
CA ALA A 118 6.69 5.58 -3.87
C ALA A 118 6.04 6.33 -5.04
N GLN A 119 6.57 6.14 -6.25
CA GLN A 119 5.84 6.56 -7.46
C GLN A 119 4.57 5.72 -7.63
N ASN A 120 4.70 4.41 -7.51
CA ASN A 120 3.57 3.50 -7.56
C ASN A 120 3.69 2.47 -6.43
N ILE A 121 2.56 2.14 -5.83
CA ILE A 121 2.43 1.07 -4.84
C ILE A 121 1.54 0.00 -5.44
N ASP A 122 2.10 -1.17 -5.68
CA ASP A 122 1.40 -2.35 -6.15
C ASP A 122 1.25 -3.35 -5.01
N ASN A 123 0.03 -3.51 -4.52
CA ASN A 123 -0.32 -4.41 -3.42
C ASN A 123 -1.17 -5.61 -3.90
N LYS A 124 -1.13 -5.94 -5.18
CA LYS A 124 -1.86 -7.12 -5.68
C LYS A 124 -1.35 -8.38 -4.97
N GLN A 125 -2.24 -9.16 -4.38
CA GLN A 125 -1.95 -10.33 -3.55
C GLN A 125 -1.21 -10.05 -2.23
N GLY A 126 -0.98 -8.78 -1.91
CA GLY A 126 -0.24 -8.38 -0.72
C GLY A 126 -1.15 -7.96 0.43
N VAL A 127 -0.55 -7.84 1.60
CA VAL A 127 -1.15 -7.29 2.81
C VAL A 127 -0.30 -6.13 3.29
N ILE A 128 -0.93 -4.97 3.45
CA ILE A 128 -0.35 -3.81 4.12
C ILE A 128 -1.22 -3.54 5.34
N ALA A 129 -0.63 -3.63 6.52
CA ALA A 129 -1.36 -3.57 7.78
C ALA A 129 -0.65 -2.78 8.87
N GLY A 130 -1.42 -2.28 9.83
CA GLY A 130 -0.93 -1.57 11.00
C GLY A 130 -2.08 -1.03 11.84
N LYS A 131 -1.74 -0.36 12.94
CA LYS A 131 -2.74 0.44 13.67
C LYS A 131 -3.16 1.63 12.83
N GLN A 132 -2.17 2.31 12.22
CA GLN A 132 -2.37 3.31 11.19
C GLN A 132 -1.60 2.90 9.93
N VAL A 133 -2.22 3.10 8.77
CA VAL A 133 -1.63 2.84 7.46
C VAL A 133 -1.72 4.11 6.64
N GLN A 134 -0.59 4.57 6.12
CA GLN A 134 -0.52 5.72 5.21
C GLN A 134 0.21 5.37 3.93
N LEU A 135 -0.44 5.57 2.79
CA LEU A 135 0.11 5.35 1.47
C LEU A 135 0.14 6.65 0.69
N ASN A 136 1.30 6.99 0.14
CA ASN A 136 1.50 8.16 -0.71
C ASN A 136 2.15 7.72 -2.03
N ALA A 137 1.47 7.92 -3.14
CA ALA A 137 1.97 7.51 -4.45
C ALA A 137 1.26 8.27 -5.59
N ASN A 138 1.74 8.10 -6.83
CA ASN A 138 0.94 8.47 -7.99
C ASN A 138 -0.18 7.45 -8.21
N ASN A 139 0.15 6.16 -8.12
CA ASN A 139 -0.83 5.08 -8.26
C ASN A 139 -0.76 4.13 -7.09
N VAL A 140 -1.92 3.74 -6.56
CA VAL A 140 -2.07 2.64 -5.60
C VAL A 140 -2.93 1.57 -6.28
N ASP A 141 -2.34 0.41 -6.49
CA ASP A 141 -2.99 -0.74 -7.11
C ASP A 141 -3.22 -1.84 -6.07
N ASN A 142 -4.47 -1.97 -5.63
CA ASN A 142 -4.92 -2.99 -4.68
C ASN A 142 -5.89 -3.98 -5.35
N ARG A 143 -5.81 -4.14 -6.67
CA ARG A 143 -6.69 -5.05 -7.41
C ARG A 143 -6.50 -6.50 -6.97
N LYS A 144 -7.58 -7.22 -6.93
CA LYS A 144 -7.51 -8.68 -6.82
C LYS A 144 -6.91 -9.27 -8.10
N GLN A 145 -5.89 -10.11 -7.97
CA GLN A 145 -5.25 -10.76 -9.11
C GLN A 145 -5.45 -12.28 -9.13
N SER A 146 -5.68 -12.89 -7.98
CA SER A 146 -5.88 -14.34 -7.84
C SER A 146 -6.84 -14.63 -6.69
N ASP A 147 -7.00 -15.88 -6.32
CA ASP A 147 -7.80 -16.28 -5.16
C ASP A 147 -7.27 -15.69 -3.84
N LYS A 148 -5.97 -15.37 -3.79
CA LYS A 148 -5.41 -14.56 -2.72
C LYS A 148 -5.81 -13.11 -2.92
N GLY A 149 -6.61 -12.56 -2.04
CA GLY A 149 -7.05 -11.18 -2.09
C GLY A 149 -5.93 -10.19 -1.81
N SER A 150 -6.18 -8.94 -2.18
CA SER A 150 -5.31 -7.79 -1.86
C SER A 150 -5.94 -7.02 -0.71
N LEU A 151 -5.15 -6.72 0.34
CA LEU A 151 -5.67 -6.13 1.56
C LEU A 151 -4.81 -4.96 2.04
N ILE A 152 -5.47 -3.83 2.27
CA ILE A 152 -4.94 -2.68 3.00
C ILE A 152 -5.83 -2.52 4.23
N VAL A 153 -5.27 -2.72 5.43
CA VAL A 153 -6.06 -2.73 6.66
C VAL A 153 -5.38 -2.01 7.80
N ALA A 154 -6.14 -1.23 8.54
CA ALA A 154 -5.71 -0.62 9.78
C ALA A 154 -6.70 -0.91 10.90
N THR A 155 -6.20 -1.10 12.13
CA THR A 155 -7.07 -1.23 13.29
C THR A 155 -7.63 0.12 13.75
N GLU A 156 -7.11 1.23 13.25
CA GLU A 156 -7.66 2.58 13.45
C GLU A 156 -7.90 3.28 12.12
N LYS A 157 -6.86 3.73 11.42
CA LYS A 157 -7.03 4.61 10.26
C LYS A 157 -6.18 4.20 9.05
N VAL A 158 -6.83 4.13 7.90
CA VAL A 158 -6.19 4.08 6.59
C VAL A 158 -6.26 5.47 5.95
N ILE A 159 -5.12 5.98 5.52
CA ILE A 159 -5.00 7.21 4.74
C ILE A 159 -4.29 6.87 3.42
N ILE A 160 -4.94 7.14 2.30
CA ILE A 160 -4.36 6.97 0.96
C ILE A 160 -4.40 8.31 0.25
N LYS A 161 -3.25 8.77 -0.21
CA LYS A 161 -3.10 9.94 -1.07
C LYS A 161 -2.42 9.53 -2.35
N ALA A 162 -3.15 9.60 -3.46
CA ALA A 162 -2.64 9.19 -4.76
C ALA A 162 -3.32 9.98 -5.88
N LYS A 163 -2.78 9.88 -7.11
CA LYS A 163 -3.52 10.32 -8.29
C LYS A 163 -4.60 9.30 -8.66
N HIS A 164 -4.23 8.04 -8.70
CA HIS A 164 -5.14 6.96 -9.03
C HIS A 164 -5.11 5.87 -7.96
N VAL A 165 -6.29 5.47 -7.51
CA VAL A 165 -6.48 4.32 -6.62
C VAL A 165 -7.33 3.30 -7.35
N ASP A 166 -6.83 2.08 -7.49
CA ASP A 166 -7.55 0.97 -8.09
C ASP A 166 -7.70 -0.17 -7.07
N ASN A 167 -8.94 -0.44 -6.70
CA ASN A 167 -9.34 -1.45 -5.72
C ASN A 167 -10.25 -2.53 -6.35
N HIS A 168 -10.11 -2.74 -7.66
CA HIS A 168 -10.98 -3.64 -8.43
C HIS A 168 -10.95 -5.08 -7.90
N GLY A 169 -12.14 -5.69 -7.82
CA GLY A 169 -12.30 -7.10 -7.54
C GLY A 169 -12.16 -7.51 -6.07
N THR A 170 -11.96 -6.56 -5.15
CA THR A 170 -11.67 -6.81 -3.72
C THR A 170 -12.90 -6.80 -2.82
N LYS A 171 -14.09 -6.86 -3.38
CA LYS A 171 -15.33 -6.96 -2.61
C LYS A 171 -15.26 -8.08 -1.57
N ALA A 172 -15.87 -7.88 -0.41
CA ALA A 172 -15.83 -8.83 0.70
C ALA A 172 -16.13 -10.26 0.26
N SER A 173 -15.37 -11.19 0.82
CA SER A 173 -15.51 -12.62 0.55
C SER A 173 -15.50 -13.38 1.86
N ASP A 174 -16.31 -14.41 1.98
CA ASP A 174 -16.33 -15.31 3.15
C ASP A 174 -15.04 -16.12 3.29
N LYS A 175 -14.23 -16.18 2.24
CA LYS A 175 -13.00 -16.99 2.19
C LYS A 175 -11.73 -16.18 2.35
N THR A 176 -11.74 -14.92 2.00
CA THR A 176 -10.52 -14.09 1.94
C THR A 176 -10.84 -12.66 2.38
N GLU A 177 -10.13 -12.18 3.39
CA GLU A 177 -10.14 -10.76 3.69
C GLU A 177 -9.41 -10.01 2.58
N GLN A 178 -10.04 -8.98 2.05
CA GLN A 178 -9.55 -8.19 0.93
C GLN A 178 -10.18 -6.80 0.94
N GLY A 179 -9.62 -5.89 0.14
CA GLY A 179 -10.09 -4.52 0.01
C GLY A 179 -9.35 -3.53 0.89
N ILE A 180 -10.00 -2.43 1.18
CA ILE A 180 -9.48 -1.33 2.01
C ILE A 180 -10.35 -1.25 3.26
N ARG A 181 -9.75 -1.45 4.43
CA ARG A 181 -10.47 -1.60 5.69
C ARG A 181 -9.85 -0.80 6.82
N GLY A 182 -10.67 -0.18 7.65
CA GLY A 182 -10.24 0.51 8.86
C GLY A 182 -11.42 0.93 9.71
N VAL A 183 -11.17 1.44 10.91
CA VAL A 183 -12.20 2.16 11.67
C VAL A 183 -12.54 3.45 10.93
N GLN A 184 -11.51 4.14 10.47
CA GLN A 184 -11.62 5.28 9.55
C GLN A 184 -10.86 4.97 8.28
N VAL A 185 -11.46 5.29 7.13
CA VAL A 185 -10.84 5.21 5.81
C VAL A 185 -10.94 6.58 5.15
N ALA A 186 -9.79 7.17 4.82
CA ALA A 186 -9.69 8.44 4.11
C ALA A 186 -8.87 8.26 2.83
N ILE A 187 -9.49 8.51 1.69
CA ILE A 187 -8.85 8.45 0.37
C ILE A 187 -8.95 9.80 -0.29
N THR A 188 -7.80 10.36 -0.67
CA THR A 188 -7.70 11.55 -1.51
C THR A 188 -7.05 11.15 -2.82
N ALA A 189 -7.75 11.34 -3.94
CA ALA A 189 -7.26 10.92 -5.25
C ALA A 189 -7.82 11.82 -6.36
N GLU A 190 -7.24 11.72 -7.57
CA GLU A 190 -7.89 12.24 -8.78
C GLU A 190 -8.98 11.29 -9.26
N ASN A 191 -8.70 9.99 -9.28
CA ASN A 191 -9.63 8.95 -9.67
C ASN A 191 -9.60 7.79 -8.68
N LEU A 192 -10.76 7.24 -8.38
CA LEU A 192 -10.93 6.03 -7.57
C LEU A 192 -11.76 5.01 -8.36
N SER A 193 -11.18 3.87 -8.67
CA SER A 193 -11.88 2.71 -9.20
C SER A 193 -12.09 1.69 -8.09
N ASN A 194 -13.35 1.47 -7.74
CA ASN A 194 -13.79 0.45 -6.79
C ASN A 194 -14.74 -0.55 -7.45
N GLN A 195 -14.55 -0.81 -8.74
CA GLN A 195 -15.36 -1.79 -9.49
C GLN A 195 -15.23 -3.16 -8.87
N GLN A 196 -16.37 -3.76 -8.46
CA GLN A 196 -16.37 -5.02 -7.72
C GLN A 196 -15.42 -5.01 -6.50
N GLY A 197 -15.05 -3.84 -6.03
CA GLY A 197 -14.15 -3.62 -4.92
C GLY A 197 -14.89 -3.43 -3.60
N GLY A 198 -14.15 -3.51 -2.50
CA GLY A 198 -14.68 -3.28 -1.17
C GLY A 198 -13.89 -2.22 -0.41
N ILE A 199 -14.59 -1.19 0.06
CA ILE A 199 -14.09 -0.18 0.99
C ILE A 199 -14.98 -0.22 2.22
N TYR A 200 -14.40 -0.60 3.35
CA TYR A 200 -15.15 -0.85 4.58
C TYR A 200 -14.56 -0.05 5.74
N ALA A 201 -15.36 0.82 6.31
CA ALA A 201 -15.02 1.54 7.52
C ALA A 201 -15.92 1.11 8.67
N ASP A 202 -15.35 0.81 9.83
CA ASP A 202 -16.16 0.52 11.01
C ASP A 202 -16.94 1.75 11.48
N GLU A 203 -16.40 2.96 11.24
CA GLU A 203 -17.07 4.19 11.64
C GLU A 203 -17.26 5.17 10.48
N HIS A 204 -16.17 5.66 9.90
CA HIS A 204 -16.22 6.76 8.94
C HIS A 204 -15.42 6.46 7.67
N ALA A 205 -16.04 6.69 6.52
CA ALA A 205 -15.37 6.71 5.21
C ALA A 205 -15.45 8.13 4.62
N ASN A 206 -14.29 8.67 4.25
CA ASN A 206 -14.16 9.96 3.58
C ASN A 206 -13.40 9.78 2.28
N LEU A 207 -14.09 9.96 1.16
CA LEU A 207 -13.53 9.82 -0.18
C LEU A 207 -13.58 11.19 -0.87
N ASP A 208 -12.42 11.85 -0.94
CA ASP A 208 -12.23 13.13 -1.63
C ASP A 208 -11.52 12.91 -2.96
N VAL A 209 -12.31 12.87 -4.03
CA VAL A 209 -11.84 12.51 -5.37
C VAL A 209 -12.07 13.68 -6.32
N ALA A 210 -11.01 14.15 -6.98
CA ALA A 210 -11.11 15.32 -7.83
C ALA A 210 -11.94 15.08 -9.12
N LYS A 211 -11.87 13.86 -9.68
CA LYS A 211 -12.54 13.50 -10.93
C LYS A 211 -13.64 12.46 -10.69
N THR A 212 -13.35 11.19 -10.86
CA THR A 212 -14.38 10.15 -10.88
C THR A 212 -14.20 9.12 -9.78
N ILE A 213 -15.30 8.83 -9.08
CA ILE A 213 -15.46 7.61 -8.27
C ILE A 213 -16.26 6.63 -9.13
N ASP A 214 -15.67 5.48 -9.44
CA ASP A 214 -16.35 4.37 -10.11
C ASP A 214 -16.53 3.22 -9.13
N ASN A 215 -17.78 2.94 -8.78
CA ASN A 215 -18.15 1.89 -7.82
C ASN A 215 -19.02 0.80 -8.45
N GLN A 216 -18.88 0.54 -9.74
CA GLN A 216 -19.68 -0.47 -10.43
C GLN A 216 -19.58 -1.83 -9.74
N ALA A 217 -20.72 -2.36 -9.30
CA ALA A 217 -20.81 -3.61 -8.55
C ALA A 217 -19.91 -3.68 -7.31
N GLY A 218 -19.39 -2.53 -6.86
CA GLY A 218 -18.56 -2.39 -5.67
C GLY A 218 -19.38 -2.12 -4.41
N GLU A 219 -18.71 -2.13 -3.28
CA GLU A 219 -19.26 -1.82 -1.98
C GLU A 219 -18.45 -0.72 -1.29
N ILE A 220 -19.14 0.28 -0.78
CA ILE A 220 -18.60 1.31 0.11
C ILE A 220 -19.50 1.32 1.33
N GLU A 221 -18.96 0.93 2.49
CA GLU A 221 -19.73 0.78 3.71
C GLU A 221 -19.06 1.49 4.88
N ALA A 222 -19.87 2.14 5.72
CA ALA A 222 -19.45 2.67 7.01
C ALA A 222 -20.62 2.63 8.00
N SER A 223 -20.32 2.47 9.30
CA SER A 223 -21.41 2.41 10.28
C SER A 223 -21.93 3.79 10.69
N LYS A 224 -21.07 4.82 10.78
CA LYS A 224 -21.44 6.13 11.29
C LYS A 224 -21.65 7.17 10.19
N SER A 225 -20.72 7.28 9.25
CA SER A 225 -20.87 8.22 8.14
C SER A 225 -20.05 7.85 6.91
N ILE A 226 -20.58 8.21 5.76
CA ILE A 226 -19.87 8.24 4.49
C ILE A 226 -19.94 9.65 3.93
N GLU A 227 -18.79 10.18 3.55
CA GLU A 227 -18.66 11.45 2.85
C GLU A 227 -17.94 11.22 1.52
N LEU A 228 -18.64 11.50 0.42
CA LEU A 228 -18.14 11.37 -0.94
C LEU A 228 -18.10 12.74 -1.59
N LYS A 229 -16.94 13.12 -2.10
CA LYS A 229 -16.76 14.30 -2.93
C LYS A 229 -16.09 13.90 -4.23
N ALA A 230 -16.70 14.25 -5.37
CA ALA A 230 -16.14 13.96 -6.68
C ALA A 230 -16.69 14.94 -7.72
N LYS A 231 -16.09 14.96 -8.92
CA LYS A 231 -16.73 15.54 -10.07
C LYS A 231 -17.91 14.67 -10.50
N ALA A 232 -17.69 13.37 -10.65
CA ALA A 232 -18.72 12.40 -11.03
C ALA A 232 -18.66 11.15 -10.18
N LEU A 233 -19.82 10.58 -9.87
CA LEU A 233 -19.99 9.24 -9.35
C LEU A 233 -20.55 8.38 -10.47
N ALA A 234 -19.69 7.53 -11.07
CA ALA A 234 -20.07 6.62 -12.12
C ALA A 234 -20.39 5.25 -11.50
N ASN A 235 -21.46 4.62 -11.94
CA ASN A 235 -21.83 3.29 -11.50
C ASN A 235 -21.79 3.17 -9.96
N GLU A 236 -22.75 3.81 -9.30
CA GLU A 236 -22.77 3.98 -7.84
C GLU A 236 -22.65 2.68 -7.03
N GLY A 237 -22.97 1.53 -7.60
CA GLY A 237 -22.91 0.23 -6.91
C GLY A 237 -23.70 0.21 -5.60
N ASN A 238 -23.15 -0.38 -4.55
CA ASN A 238 -23.75 -0.40 -3.21
C ASN A 238 -23.00 0.56 -2.28
N ILE A 239 -23.69 1.60 -1.82
CA ILE A 239 -23.18 2.57 -0.84
C ILE A 239 -24.10 2.52 0.37
N LYS A 240 -23.55 2.06 1.50
CA LYS A 240 -24.33 1.75 2.69
C LYS A 240 -23.74 2.35 3.95
N THR A 241 -24.58 3.06 4.71
CA THR A 241 -24.24 3.52 6.05
C THR A 241 -25.44 3.41 6.98
N LYS A 242 -25.16 3.10 8.24
CA LYS A 242 -26.19 3.17 9.30
C LYS A 242 -26.41 4.61 9.79
N GLY A 243 -25.44 5.47 9.59
CA GLY A 243 -25.52 6.88 9.94
C GLY A 243 -25.77 7.76 8.71
N ASN A 244 -25.04 8.86 8.61
CA ASN A 244 -25.28 9.87 7.58
C ASN A 244 -24.46 9.60 6.31
N LEU A 245 -25.07 9.91 5.18
CA LEU A 245 -24.41 9.95 3.87
C LEU A 245 -24.39 11.38 3.35
N MET A 246 -23.21 11.89 3.00
CA MET A 246 -23.06 13.14 2.29
C MET A 246 -22.42 12.88 0.93
N VAL A 247 -23.07 13.30 -0.14
CA VAL A 247 -22.57 13.19 -1.50
C VAL A 247 -22.50 14.59 -2.11
N ARG A 248 -21.31 15.00 -2.52
CA ARG A 248 -21.06 16.28 -3.20
C ARG A 248 -20.49 16.00 -4.58
N LEU A 249 -21.25 16.27 -5.62
CA LEU A 249 -20.87 16.09 -6.98
C LEU A 249 -20.93 17.40 -7.76
N GLN A 250 -20.06 17.57 -8.74
CA GLN A 250 -20.12 18.67 -9.70
C GLN A 250 -21.07 18.36 -10.85
N ASP A 251 -21.05 17.11 -11.32
CA ASP A 251 -21.91 16.63 -12.41
C ASP A 251 -23.24 16.10 -11.84
N SER A 252 -24.24 16.02 -12.71
CA SER A 252 -25.54 15.44 -12.37
C SER A 252 -25.41 13.96 -12.04
N LEU A 253 -26.19 13.50 -11.06
CA LEU A 253 -26.31 12.11 -10.67
C LEU A 253 -27.68 11.58 -11.11
N THR A 254 -27.67 10.48 -11.87
CA THR A 254 -28.88 9.69 -12.10
C THR A 254 -28.77 8.42 -11.26
N LEU A 255 -29.67 8.28 -10.29
CA LEU A 255 -29.67 7.11 -9.40
C LEU A 255 -30.24 5.90 -10.14
N ASN A 256 -29.40 4.89 -10.32
CA ASN A 256 -29.80 3.59 -10.88
C ASN A 256 -29.97 2.56 -9.77
N ASN A 257 -29.30 2.73 -8.63
CA ASN A 257 -29.42 1.91 -7.44
C ASN A 257 -29.75 2.79 -6.23
N ALA A 258 -30.43 2.21 -5.27
CA ALA A 258 -30.73 2.93 -4.04
C ALA A 258 -29.51 2.99 -3.11
N PHE A 259 -29.19 4.16 -2.60
CA PHE A 259 -28.34 4.30 -1.44
C PHE A 259 -29.05 3.71 -0.21
N GLN A 260 -28.30 3.00 0.64
CA GLN A 260 -28.82 2.50 1.91
C GLN A 260 -28.31 3.38 3.04
N VAL A 261 -29.15 4.23 3.54
CA VAL A 261 -28.81 5.24 4.53
C VAL A 261 -29.72 5.12 5.74
N GLY A 262 -29.14 4.86 6.91
CA GLY A 262 -29.89 4.79 8.17
C GLY A 262 -30.13 6.13 8.83
N GLY A 263 -29.30 7.14 8.53
CA GLY A 263 -29.41 8.51 9.00
C GLY A 263 -29.90 9.49 7.92
N ASN A 264 -29.25 10.64 7.85
CA ASN A 264 -29.57 11.68 6.86
C ASN A 264 -28.77 11.49 5.56
N LEU A 265 -29.41 11.82 4.44
CA LEU A 265 -28.79 11.94 3.13
C LEU A 265 -28.64 13.43 2.77
#